data_4be8bae90f6bf7391b2c4b662a80b6ed
#
_entry.id   4be8bae90f6bf7391b2c4b662a80b6ed
#
_cell.length_a   1.000
_cell.length_b   1.000
_cell.length_c   1.000
_cell.angle_alpha   90.00
_cell.angle_beta   90.00
_cell.angle_gamma   90.00
#
_symmetry.space_group_name_H-M   'P 1'
#
loop_
_entity.id
_entity.type
_entity.pdbx_description
1 polymer ?
#
loop_
_entity_poly.entity_id
_entity_poly.type
_entity_poly.pdbx_seq_one_letter_code
_entity_poly.pdbx_strand_id
1 'polypeptide(L)'
;MLVLSFATELPAQSVDFRILNHLQEHRTPAMNNVMSWTSNSLVLAPAVPIGLSVAGLAADNRDVLHAGCVTGLSFATAFLLTEGLKFTVQRPRPYLTYPDELHPVRTTFGYSFPSGHTSLTFATATSLCLCYPKWYVVVPSVIWAAGVGFSRLYLGVHYPSDVLAGALIGTASAVLVYNLSKSWWQDSPQPVTAFAIPVVVSF
;
A
#
# COMPACT_ATOMS: atom_id res chain seq x y z
N MET A 1 28.89 36.98 11.20
CA MET A 1 29.40 35.62 11.26
C MET A 1 28.59 34.78 10.26
N LEU A 2 29.08 34.65 9.03
CA LEU A 2 28.41 33.87 7.96
C LEU A 2 28.62 32.39 8.24
N VAL A 3 27.59 31.70 8.68
CA VAL A 3 27.57 30.23 8.69
C VAL A 3 27.27 29.77 7.27
N LEU A 4 28.31 29.51 6.48
CA LEU A 4 28.18 28.76 5.23
C LEU A 4 27.84 27.31 5.56
N SER A 5 26.53 27.01 5.60
CA SER A 5 26.04 25.64 5.65
C SER A 5 26.27 25.01 4.27
N PHE A 6 27.40 24.33 4.10
CA PHE A 6 27.58 23.37 3.03
C PHE A 6 26.72 22.15 3.36
N ALA A 7 25.44 22.23 3.09
CA ALA A 7 24.61 21.03 2.98
C ALA A 7 25.06 20.29 1.72
N THR A 8 26.03 19.37 1.88
CA THR A 8 26.34 18.40 0.83
C THR A 8 25.08 17.55 0.64
N GLU A 9 24.32 17.81 -0.40
CA GLU A 9 23.18 16.98 -0.76
C GLU A 9 23.66 15.54 -0.94
N LEU A 10 22.98 14.61 -0.26
CA LEU A 10 23.27 13.19 -0.44
C LEU A 10 22.97 12.82 -1.91
N PRO A 11 23.80 11.98 -2.56
CA PRO A 11 23.60 11.58 -3.96
C PRO A 11 22.17 11.11 -4.27
N ALA A 12 21.52 10.44 -3.31
CA ALA A 12 20.13 9.99 -3.42
C ALA A 12 19.15 11.16 -3.53
N GLN A 13 19.37 12.29 -2.84
CA GLN A 13 18.49 13.48 -2.92
C GLN A 13 18.58 14.14 -4.29
N SER A 14 19.77 14.18 -4.89
CA SER A 14 19.95 14.72 -6.24
C SER A 14 19.29 13.86 -7.33
N VAL A 15 19.23 12.53 -7.14
CA VAL A 15 18.51 11.61 -8.03
C VAL A 15 17.00 11.76 -7.85
N ASP A 16 16.51 11.79 -6.61
CA ASP A 16 15.11 12.01 -6.28
C ASP A 16 14.58 13.30 -6.92
N PHE A 17 15.32 14.40 -6.79
CA PHE A 17 14.96 15.69 -7.37
C PHE A 17 14.89 15.62 -8.92
N ARG A 18 15.92 15.07 -9.57
CA ARG A 18 15.95 14.98 -11.04
C ARG A 18 14.79 14.20 -11.63
N ILE A 19 14.39 13.09 -10.99
CA ILE A 19 13.24 12.29 -11.41
C ILE A 19 11.95 13.10 -11.28
N LEU A 20 11.75 13.80 -10.17
CA LEU A 20 10.55 14.61 -9.95
C LEU A 20 10.46 15.79 -10.91
N ASN A 21 11.58 16.49 -11.15
CA ASN A 21 11.62 17.60 -12.09
C ASN A 21 11.30 17.13 -13.51
N HIS A 22 11.91 16.03 -13.95
CA HIS A 22 11.61 15.43 -15.25
C HIS A 22 10.12 15.05 -15.40
N LEU A 23 9.52 14.43 -14.38
CA LEU A 23 8.09 14.11 -14.38
C LEU A 23 7.22 15.36 -14.46
N GLN A 24 7.61 16.43 -13.76
CA GLN A 24 6.86 17.69 -13.73
C GLN A 24 6.83 18.37 -15.10
N GLU A 25 7.95 18.39 -15.83
CA GLU A 25 8.09 18.98 -17.17
C GLU A 25 7.17 18.32 -18.20
N HIS A 26 6.84 17.03 -18.00
CA HIS A 26 6.01 16.24 -18.91
C HIS A 26 4.56 16.07 -18.44
N ARG A 27 4.09 16.87 -17.47
CA ARG A 27 2.71 16.81 -16.99
C ARG A 27 1.72 17.37 -18.00
N THR A 28 0.59 16.70 -18.10
CA THR A 28 -0.57 17.18 -18.89
C THR A 28 -1.83 17.19 -18.02
N PRO A 29 -2.81 18.07 -18.30
CA PRO A 29 -4.08 18.10 -17.54
C PRO A 29 -4.82 16.76 -17.54
N ALA A 30 -4.82 16.04 -18.67
CA ALA A 30 -5.44 14.73 -18.77
C ALA A 30 -4.75 13.71 -17.83
N MET A 31 -3.41 13.66 -17.87
CA MET A 31 -2.64 12.74 -17.01
C MET A 31 -2.73 13.13 -15.54
N ASN A 32 -2.82 14.43 -15.21
CA ASN A 32 -3.06 14.89 -13.83
C ASN A 32 -4.35 14.28 -13.27
N ASN A 33 -5.43 14.23 -14.07
CA ASN A 33 -6.68 13.62 -13.68
C ASN A 33 -6.53 12.11 -13.49
N VAL A 34 -5.92 11.40 -14.47
CA VAL A 34 -5.69 9.96 -14.38
C VAL A 34 -4.87 9.61 -13.12
N MET A 35 -3.77 10.31 -12.86
CA MET A 35 -2.92 10.07 -11.70
C MET A 35 -3.63 10.41 -10.38
N SER A 36 -4.49 11.42 -10.37
CA SER A 36 -5.31 11.75 -9.21
C SER A 36 -6.34 10.64 -8.92
N TRP A 37 -7.03 10.12 -9.95
CA TRP A 37 -7.94 8.98 -9.82
C TRP A 37 -7.21 7.72 -9.33
N THR A 38 -6.06 7.42 -9.92
CA THR A 38 -5.22 6.28 -9.49
C THR A 38 -4.81 6.42 -8.03
N SER A 39 -4.38 7.61 -7.61
CA SER A 39 -4.03 7.88 -6.20
C SER A 39 -5.25 7.72 -5.27
N ASN A 40 -6.43 8.19 -5.68
CA ASN A 40 -7.66 8.09 -4.89
C ASN A 40 -8.17 6.65 -4.77
N SER A 41 -7.77 5.74 -5.67
CA SER A 41 -8.10 4.31 -5.57
C SER A 41 -7.50 3.62 -4.34
N LEU A 42 -6.66 4.32 -3.55
CA LEU A 42 -6.24 3.86 -2.23
C LEU A 42 -7.42 3.39 -1.36
N VAL A 43 -8.62 3.93 -1.55
CA VAL A 43 -9.83 3.49 -0.82
C VAL A 43 -10.09 1.98 -0.96
N LEU A 44 -9.61 1.34 -2.03
CA LEU A 44 -9.70 -0.10 -2.21
C LEU A 44 -8.83 -0.87 -1.22
N ALA A 45 -7.73 -0.28 -0.72
CA ALA A 45 -6.82 -0.97 0.19
C ALA A 45 -7.49 -1.43 1.50
N PRO A 46 -8.29 -0.62 2.22
CA PRO A 46 -9.10 -1.09 3.34
C PRO A 46 -10.40 -1.79 2.91
N ALA A 47 -10.97 -1.45 1.75
CA ALA A 47 -12.23 -2.04 1.28
C ALA A 47 -12.07 -3.53 0.93
N VAL A 48 -10.95 -3.92 0.33
CA VAL A 48 -10.68 -5.31 -0.05
C VAL A 48 -10.68 -6.27 1.15
N PRO A 49 -9.90 -6.07 2.22
CA PRO A 49 -9.92 -6.97 3.37
C PRO A 49 -11.27 -7.01 4.08
N ILE A 50 -11.98 -5.88 4.16
CA ILE A 50 -13.32 -5.82 4.72
C ILE A 50 -14.28 -6.67 3.87
N GLY A 51 -14.30 -6.47 2.56
CA GLY A 51 -15.15 -7.21 1.64
C GLY A 51 -14.88 -8.71 1.65
N LEU A 52 -13.61 -9.13 1.66
CA LEU A 52 -13.24 -10.55 1.77
C LEU A 52 -13.68 -11.14 3.11
N SER A 53 -13.48 -10.43 4.23
CA SER A 53 -13.88 -10.92 5.55
C SER A 53 -15.40 -11.08 5.64
N VAL A 54 -16.18 -10.10 5.18
CA VAL A 54 -17.63 -10.18 5.14
C VAL A 54 -18.11 -11.32 4.24
N ALA A 55 -17.55 -11.44 3.03
CA ALA A 55 -17.90 -12.50 2.10
C ALA A 55 -17.56 -13.90 2.66
N GLY A 56 -16.40 -14.04 3.30
CA GLY A 56 -16.00 -15.28 3.95
C GLY A 56 -16.95 -15.71 5.07
N LEU A 57 -17.36 -14.75 5.90
CA LEU A 57 -18.35 -15.00 6.96
C LEU A 57 -19.74 -15.34 6.40
N ALA A 58 -20.21 -14.59 5.41
CA ALA A 58 -21.54 -14.78 4.83
C ALA A 58 -21.67 -16.10 4.05
N ALA A 59 -20.59 -16.56 3.43
CA ALA A 59 -20.57 -17.81 2.65
C ALA A 59 -20.05 -19.02 3.45
N ASP A 60 -19.75 -18.86 4.75
CA ASP A 60 -19.08 -19.87 5.58
C ASP A 60 -17.80 -20.44 4.92
N ASN A 61 -17.06 -19.54 4.21
CA ASN A 61 -15.87 -19.90 3.49
C ASN A 61 -14.61 -19.44 4.22
N ARG A 62 -13.96 -20.39 4.87
CA ARG A 62 -12.77 -20.13 5.70
C ARG A 62 -11.59 -19.58 4.91
N ASP A 63 -11.37 -20.02 3.67
CA ASP A 63 -10.23 -19.55 2.87
C ASP A 63 -10.40 -18.07 2.48
N VAL A 64 -11.62 -17.66 2.15
CA VAL A 64 -11.93 -16.26 1.85
C VAL A 64 -11.82 -15.41 3.11
N LEU A 65 -12.29 -15.91 4.27
CA LEU A 65 -12.14 -15.24 5.55
C LEU A 65 -10.66 -15.08 5.94
N HIS A 66 -9.87 -16.14 5.78
CA HIS A 66 -8.42 -16.09 6.00
C HIS A 66 -7.74 -15.03 5.15
N ALA A 67 -8.04 -14.98 3.85
CA ALA A 67 -7.48 -13.97 2.96
C ALA A 67 -7.87 -12.54 3.41
N GLY A 68 -9.11 -12.34 3.85
CA GLY A 68 -9.56 -11.08 4.43
C GLY A 68 -8.78 -10.69 5.68
N CYS A 69 -8.62 -11.62 6.62
CA CYS A 69 -7.86 -11.40 7.86
C CYS A 69 -6.37 -11.11 7.58
N VAL A 70 -5.73 -11.91 6.73
CA VAL A 70 -4.33 -11.69 6.35
C VAL A 70 -4.13 -10.33 5.71
N THR A 71 -5.00 -9.97 4.76
CA THR A 71 -4.91 -8.68 4.08
C THR A 71 -5.14 -7.51 5.05
N GLY A 72 -6.12 -7.63 5.95
CA GLY A 72 -6.43 -6.61 6.95
C GLY A 72 -5.30 -6.41 7.97
N LEU A 73 -4.72 -7.50 8.48
CA LEU A 73 -3.58 -7.44 9.40
C LEU A 73 -2.33 -6.91 8.71
N SER A 74 -2.09 -7.28 7.45
CA SER A 74 -0.97 -6.74 6.65
C SER A 74 -1.11 -5.23 6.43
N PHE A 75 -2.31 -4.78 6.10
CA PHE A 75 -2.64 -3.35 5.98
C PHE A 75 -2.37 -2.61 7.31
N ALA A 76 -2.87 -3.13 8.43
CA ALA A 76 -2.69 -2.53 9.74
C ALA A 76 -1.21 -2.48 10.15
N THR A 77 -0.46 -3.55 9.92
CA THR A 77 0.98 -3.61 10.19
C THR A 77 1.75 -2.57 9.35
N ALA A 78 1.48 -2.52 8.04
CA ALA A 78 2.09 -1.54 7.15
C ALA A 78 1.73 -0.11 7.55
N PHE A 79 0.48 0.15 7.97
CA PHE A 79 0.04 1.46 8.46
C PHE A 79 0.82 1.89 9.71
N LEU A 80 0.89 1.02 10.72
CA LEU A 80 1.59 1.33 11.98
C LEU A 80 3.08 1.59 11.76
N LEU A 81 3.75 0.76 10.94
CA LEU A 81 5.16 0.96 10.59
C LEU A 81 5.38 2.26 9.82
N THR A 82 4.50 2.55 8.86
CA THR A 82 4.58 3.78 8.06
C THR A 82 4.41 5.02 8.92
N GLU A 83 3.39 5.07 9.78
CA GLU A 83 3.16 6.24 10.64
C GLU A 83 4.26 6.36 11.70
N GLY A 84 4.73 5.26 12.30
CA GLY A 84 5.87 5.27 13.21
C GLY A 84 7.14 5.87 12.56
N LEU A 85 7.46 5.44 11.33
CA LEU A 85 8.60 6.00 10.59
C LEU A 85 8.40 7.46 10.18
N LYS A 86 7.20 7.90 9.87
CA LYS A 86 6.94 9.33 9.62
C LYS A 86 7.26 10.19 10.83
N PHE A 87 6.84 9.77 12.02
CA PHE A 87 7.11 10.51 13.25
C PHE A 87 8.58 10.54 13.64
N THR A 88 9.36 9.52 13.27
CA THR A 88 10.79 9.45 13.58
C THR A 88 11.67 10.18 12.56
N VAL A 89 11.39 10.01 11.26
CA VAL A 89 12.21 10.57 10.17
C VAL A 89 11.86 12.02 9.85
N GLN A 90 10.60 12.39 9.91
CA GLN A 90 10.06 13.76 9.71
C GLN A 90 10.54 14.44 8.43
N ARG A 91 10.76 13.67 7.36
CA ARG A 91 11.24 14.21 6.07
C ARG A 91 10.24 15.21 5.49
N PRO A 92 10.65 16.44 5.14
CA PRO A 92 9.77 17.39 4.45
C PRO A 92 9.42 16.87 3.05
N ARG A 93 8.27 17.31 2.52
CA ARG A 93 7.84 16.92 1.17
C ARG A 93 8.62 17.67 0.09
N PRO A 94 8.68 17.10 -1.15
CA PRO A 94 9.47 17.69 -2.24
C PRO A 94 9.19 19.19 -2.46
N TYR A 95 7.93 19.57 -2.54
CA TYR A 95 7.51 20.97 -2.76
C TYR A 95 7.74 21.89 -1.57
N LEU A 96 8.02 21.37 -0.38
CA LEU A 96 8.43 22.16 0.79
C LEU A 96 9.95 22.34 0.85
N THR A 97 10.69 21.40 0.27
CA THR A 97 12.16 21.46 0.20
C THR A 97 12.62 22.33 -0.97
N TYR A 98 11.90 22.24 -2.09
CA TYR A 98 12.23 22.92 -3.36
C TYR A 98 11.00 23.74 -3.82
N PRO A 99 10.63 24.82 -3.09
CA PRO A 99 9.38 25.53 -3.36
C PRO A 99 9.37 26.31 -4.68
N ASP A 100 10.54 26.71 -5.16
CA ASP A 100 10.68 27.46 -6.40
C ASP A 100 10.78 26.56 -7.64
N GLU A 101 11.16 25.27 -7.46
CA GLU A 101 11.42 24.34 -8.56
C GLU A 101 10.33 23.26 -8.70
N LEU A 102 9.76 22.78 -7.59
CA LEU A 102 8.81 21.67 -7.61
C LEU A 102 7.40 22.10 -7.22
N HIS A 103 6.50 22.07 -8.20
CA HIS A 103 5.10 22.46 -8.04
C HIS A 103 4.21 21.20 -8.04
N PRO A 104 3.59 20.80 -6.91
CA PRO A 104 2.73 19.64 -6.87
C PRO A 104 1.41 19.89 -7.60
N VAL A 105 0.81 18.83 -8.18
CA VAL A 105 -0.55 18.92 -8.75
C VAL A 105 -1.58 19.19 -7.64
N ARG A 106 -1.31 18.69 -6.44
CA ARG A 106 -2.07 18.97 -5.20
C ARG A 106 -1.18 18.79 -4.00
N THR A 107 -1.46 19.54 -2.93
CA THR A 107 -0.75 19.40 -1.65
C THR A 107 -1.36 18.30 -0.78
N THR A 108 -0.58 17.76 0.15
CA THR A 108 -1.04 16.82 1.17
C THR A 108 -0.37 17.14 2.51
N PHE A 109 -1.00 16.73 3.61
CA PHE A 109 -0.47 16.96 4.95
C PHE A 109 0.55 15.91 5.40
N GLY A 110 1.29 16.25 6.46
CA GLY A 110 2.23 15.35 7.14
C GLY A 110 3.54 15.13 6.40
N TYR A 111 4.39 14.28 6.96
CA TYR A 111 5.74 14.01 6.48
C TYR A 111 5.77 13.16 5.21
N SER A 112 6.89 13.27 4.48
CA SER A 112 7.05 12.61 3.18
C SER A 112 7.42 11.13 3.30
N PHE A 113 8.33 10.79 4.20
CA PHE A 113 8.90 9.44 4.29
C PHE A 113 8.26 8.60 5.40
N PRO A 114 7.92 7.34 5.11
CA PRO A 114 7.74 6.74 3.79
C PRO A 114 6.37 7.07 3.19
N SER A 115 6.15 6.67 1.90
CA SER A 115 4.86 6.90 1.24
C SER A 115 3.77 5.96 1.76
N GLY A 116 2.78 6.51 2.48
CA GLY A 116 1.67 5.74 3.04
C GLY A 116 0.77 5.10 1.97
N HIS A 117 0.44 5.84 0.90
CA HIS A 117 -0.33 5.30 -0.21
C HIS A 117 0.33 4.04 -0.79
N THR A 118 1.64 4.12 -1.03
CA THR A 118 2.40 3.00 -1.58
C THR A 118 2.49 1.84 -0.60
N SER A 119 2.79 2.10 0.66
CA SER A 119 2.89 1.06 1.69
C SER A 119 1.59 0.27 1.81
N LEU A 120 0.45 0.95 1.91
CA LEU A 120 -0.85 0.30 2.11
C LEU A 120 -1.32 -0.47 0.87
N THR A 121 -1.11 0.09 -0.33
CA THR A 121 -1.48 -0.62 -1.57
C THR A 121 -0.59 -1.83 -1.82
N PHE A 122 0.71 -1.75 -1.54
CA PHE A 122 1.61 -2.90 -1.65
C PHE A 122 1.33 -3.97 -0.60
N ALA A 123 0.95 -3.60 0.63
CA ALA A 123 0.53 -4.57 1.64
C ALA A 123 -0.72 -5.34 1.18
N THR A 124 -1.73 -4.63 0.67
CA THR A 124 -2.96 -5.24 0.17
C THR A 124 -2.69 -6.11 -1.06
N ALA A 125 -1.99 -5.59 -2.05
CA ALA A 125 -1.69 -6.32 -3.29
C ALA A 125 -0.85 -7.58 -3.03
N THR A 126 0.20 -7.48 -2.22
CA THR A 126 1.06 -8.62 -1.88
C THR A 126 0.28 -9.69 -1.11
N SER A 127 -0.57 -9.30 -0.17
CA SER A 127 -1.43 -10.25 0.56
C SER A 127 -2.35 -11.01 -0.38
N LEU A 128 -3.00 -10.31 -1.34
CA LEU A 128 -3.82 -10.96 -2.36
C LEU A 128 -3.03 -11.93 -3.22
N CYS A 129 -1.82 -11.55 -3.65
CA CYS A 129 -0.93 -12.40 -4.45
C CYS A 129 -0.52 -13.67 -3.69
N LEU A 130 -0.28 -13.57 -2.37
CA LEU A 130 0.08 -14.70 -1.52
C LEU A 130 -1.09 -15.63 -1.22
N CYS A 131 -2.30 -15.07 -0.99
CA CYS A 131 -3.50 -15.85 -0.74
C CYS A 131 -4.08 -16.48 -2.02
N TYR A 132 -3.98 -15.79 -3.15
CA TYR A 132 -4.51 -16.20 -4.44
C TYR A 132 -3.45 -16.09 -5.54
N PRO A 133 -2.50 -17.05 -5.64
CA PRO A 133 -1.39 -17.01 -6.59
C PRO A 133 -1.83 -17.39 -8.02
N LYS A 134 -2.87 -16.70 -8.51
CA LYS A 134 -3.40 -16.85 -9.86
C LYS A 134 -3.04 -15.60 -10.68
N TRP A 135 -2.63 -15.77 -11.93
CA TRP A 135 -2.17 -14.66 -12.77
C TRP A 135 -3.20 -13.51 -12.87
N TYR A 136 -4.50 -13.86 -12.93
CA TYR A 136 -5.60 -12.87 -13.00
C TYR A 136 -5.85 -12.13 -11.67
N VAL A 137 -5.23 -12.53 -10.56
CA VAL A 137 -5.18 -11.78 -9.29
C VAL A 137 -3.85 -11.05 -9.18
N VAL A 138 -2.74 -11.73 -9.45
CA VAL A 138 -1.39 -11.18 -9.28
C VAL A 138 -1.15 -9.98 -10.19
N VAL A 139 -1.42 -10.13 -11.49
CA VAL A 139 -1.12 -9.07 -12.47
C VAL A 139 -1.89 -7.76 -12.18
N PRO A 140 -3.23 -7.76 -12.02
CA PRO A 140 -3.94 -6.52 -11.72
C PRO A 140 -3.58 -5.92 -10.36
N SER A 141 -3.31 -6.75 -9.33
CA SER A 141 -2.91 -6.27 -8.01
C SER A 141 -1.56 -5.54 -8.05
N VAL A 142 -0.58 -6.11 -8.74
CA VAL A 142 0.75 -5.50 -8.89
C VAL A 142 0.67 -4.22 -9.72
N ILE A 143 -0.05 -4.23 -10.84
CA ILE A 143 -0.26 -3.04 -11.69
C ILE A 143 -0.93 -1.92 -10.88
N TRP A 144 -1.96 -2.23 -10.10
CA TRP A 144 -2.64 -1.26 -9.27
C TRP A 144 -1.69 -0.65 -8.22
N ALA A 145 -0.97 -1.47 -7.45
CA ALA A 145 -0.07 -0.98 -6.40
C ALA A 145 1.08 -0.14 -6.99
N ALA A 146 1.68 -0.59 -8.10
CA ALA A 146 2.72 0.16 -8.80
C ALA A 146 2.17 1.47 -9.37
N GLY A 147 0.96 1.45 -9.96
CA GLY A 147 0.27 2.62 -10.47
C GLY A 147 0.00 3.67 -9.39
N VAL A 148 -0.47 3.23 -8.20
CA VAL A 148 -0.64 4.13 -7.05
C VAL A 148 0.70 4.70 -6.61
N GLY A 149 1.75 3.88 -6.49
CA GLY A 149 3.09 4.35 -6.16
C GLY A 149 3.60 5.40 -7.17
N PHE A 150 3.49 5.12 -8.46
CA PHE A 150 3.88 6.05 -9.53
C PHE A 150 3.06 7.35 -9.48
N SER A 151 1.77 7.27 -9.20
CA SER A 151 0.92 8.44 -9.08
C SER A 151 1.43 9.45 -8.03
N ARG A 152 2.06 8.96 -6.95
CA ARG A 152 2.62 9.83 -5.89
C ARG A 152 3.82 10.64 -6.37
N LEU A 153 4.64 10.05 -7.25
CA LEU A 153 5.76 10.74 -7.91
C LEU A 153 5.23 11.77 -8.89
N TYR A 154 4.33 11.33 -9.77
CA TYR A 154 3.75 12.19 -10.80
C TYR A 154 3.04 13.42 -10.20
N LEU A 155 2.29 13.23 -9.11
CA LEU A 155 1.61 14.32 -8.41
C LEU A 155 2.57 15.25 -7.64
N GLY A 156 3.85 14.88 -7.49
CA GLY A 156 4.89 15.71 -6.85
C GLY A 156 4.81 15.73 -5.32
N VAL A 157 4.22 14.73 -4.69
CA VAL A 157 3.96 14.72 -3.24
C VAL A 157 4.88 13.82 -2.43
N HIS A 158 5.64 12.95 -3.11
CA HIS A 158 6.64 12.05 -2.51
C HIS A 158 7.88 11.93 -3.40
N TYR A 159 9.01 11.70 -2.78
CA TYR A 159 10.24 11.34 -3.48
C TYR A 159 10.21 9.88 -3.96
N PRO A 160 10.98 9.53 -5.02
CA PRO A 160 11.19 8.14 -5.43
C PRO A 160 11.61 7.22 -4.29
N SER A 161 12.52 7.67 -3.43
CA SER A 161 12.97 6.91 -2.25
C SER A 161 11.85 6.67 -1.23
N ASP A 162 10.89 7.61 -1.06
CA ASP A 162 9.72 7.41 -0.18
C ASP A 162 8.80 6.32 -0.72
N VAL A 163 8.61 6.30 -2.04
CA VAL A 163 7.77 5.31 -2.74
C VAL A 163 8.40 3.93 -2.67
N LEU A 164 9.70 3.83 -2.91
CA LEU A 164 10.43 2.57 -2.79
C LEU A 164 10.39 2.01 -1.37
N ALA A 165 10.65 2.85 -0.37
CA ALA A 165 10.56 2.46 1.04
C ALA A 165 9.13 2.01 1.40
N GLY A 166 8.11 2.73 0.93
CA GLY A 166 6.71 2.34 1.12
C GLY A 166 6.41 0.97 0.52
N ALA A 167 6.85 0.70 -0.71
CA ALA A 167 6.66 -0.59 -1.37
C ALA A 167 7.33 -1.73 -0.58
N LEU A 168 8.55 -1.53 -0.09
CA LEU A 168 9.26 -2.50 0.73
C LEU A 168 8.54 -2.78 2.05
N ILE A 169 8.10 -1.74 2.75
CA ILE A 169 7.36 -1.87 4.02
C ILE A 169 6.06 -2.63 3.80
N GLY A 170 5.27 -2.26 2.79
CA GLY A 170 4.01 -2.93 2.49
C GLY A 170 4.20 -4.40 2.15
N THR A 171 5.15 -4.70 1.26
CA THR A 171 5.47 -6.08 0.87
C THR A 171 5.98 -6.90 2.06
N ALA A 172 6.91 -6.37 2.85
CA ALA A 172 7.46 -7.05 4.02
C ALA A 172 6.37 -7.32 5.07
N SER A 173 5.47 -6.37 5.32
CA SER A 173 4.33 -6.54 6.22
C SER A 173 3.42 -7.69 5.78
N ALA A 174 3.11 -7.75 4.48
CA ALA A 174 2.26 -8.81 3.95
C ALA A 174 2.93 -10.19 4.03
N VAL A 175 4.21 -10.30 3.67
CA VAL A 175 4.98 -11.55 3.77
C VAL A 175 5.08 -12.03 5.21
N LEU A 176 5.35 -11.12 6.14
CA LEU A 176 5.42 -11.44 7.57
C LEU A 176 4.08 -11.97 8.09
N VAL A 177 2.99 -11.23 7.88
CA VAL A 177 1.66 -11.61 8.37
C VAL A 177 1.20 -12.92 7.73
N TYR A 178 1.39 -13.09 6.42
CA TYR A 178 1.03 -14.33 5.73
C TYR A 178 1.76 -15.54 6.30
N ASN A 179 3.08 -15.43 6.56
CA ASN A 179 3.83 -16.54 7.14
C ASN A 179 3.41 -16.85 8.58
N LEU A 180 3.16 -15.83 9.39
CA LEU A 180 2.65 -16.02 10.76
C LEU A 180 1.24 -16.63 10.76
N SER A 181 0.38 -16.25 9.81
CA SER A 181 -0.98 -16.76 9.74
C SER A 181 -1.07 -18.25 9.42
N LYS A 182 -0.07 -18.82 8.76
CA LYS A 182 -0.05 -20.25 8.43
C LYS A 182 -0.14 -21.12 9.68
N SER A 183 0.60 -20.80 10.75
CA SER A 183 0.57 -21.56 12.01
C SER A 183 -0.79 -21.47 12.70
N TRP A 184 -1.36 -20.26 12.77
CA TRP A 184 -2.64 -20.06 13.48
C TRP A 184 -3.82 -20.69 12.75
N TRP A 185 -3.78 -20.66 11.41
CA TRP A 185 -4.92 -21.10 10.60
C TRP A 185 -4.97 -22.61 10.45
N GLN A 186 -3.84 -23.28 10.39
CA GLN A 186 -3.75 -24.74 10.31
C GLN A 186 -4.19 -25.40 11.63
N ASP A 187 -3.86 -24.77 12.78
CA ASP A 187 -4.18 -25.29 14.10
C ASP A 187 -5.58 -24.90 14.58
N SER A 188 -6.31 -24.06 13.83
CA SER A 188 -7.66 -23.65 14.20
C SER A 188 -8.65 -24.81 14.07
N PRO A 189 -9.46 -25.12 15.11
CA PRO A 189 -10.47 -26.16 15.04
C PRO A 189 -11.37 -25.92 13.82
N GLN A 190 -11.57 -26.95 12.99
CA GLN A 190 -12.56 -26.91 11.93
C GLN A 190 -13.92 -26.62 12.56
N PRO A 191 -14.76 -25.70 12.02
CA PRO A 191 -16.11 -25.56 12.53
C PRO A 191 -16.74 -26.94 12.44
N VAL A 192 -17.13 -27.46 13.60
CA VAL A 192 -17.96 -28.66 13.62
C VAL A 192 -19.20 -28.25 12.86
N THR A 193 -19.46 -28.85 11.71
CA THR A 193 -20.70 -28.69 10.97
C THR A 193 -21.82 -29.31 11.80
N ALA A 194 -22.15 -28.65 12.88
CA ALA A 194 -23.30 -28.94 13.71
C ALA A 194 -24.52 -28.38 12.98
N PHE A 195 -24.97 -29.09 11.96
CA PHE A 195 -26.35 -29.10 11.43
C PHE A 195 -26.39 -29.83 10.08
N ALA A 196 -25.77 -31.02 10.02
CA ALA A 196 -26.28 -32.02 9.11
C ALA A 196 -27.52 -32.61 9.79
N ILE A 197 -28.69 -32.02 9.57
CA ILE A 197 -29.97 -32.71 9.86
C ILE A 197 -30.03 -33.87 8.85
N PRO A 198 -29.95 -35.14 9.28
CA PRO A 198 -30.17 -36.21 8.37
C PRO A 198 -31.64 -36.18 7.97
N VAL A 199 -31.94 -35.75 6.76
CA VAL A 199 -33.27 -35.96 6.17
C VAL A 199 -33.38 -37.44 5.88
N VAL A 200 -33.92 -38.21 6.83
CA VAL A 200 -34.31 -39.60 6.59
C VAL A 200 -35.60 -39.54 5.78
N VAL A 201 -35.50 -39.67 4.49
CA VAL A 201 -36.64 -39.96 3.62
C VAL A 201 -36.87 -41.46 3.68
N SER A 202 -37.83 -41.91 4.49
CA SER A 202 -38.38 -43.29 4.45
C SER A 202 -39.39 -43.36 3.31
N PHE A 203 -39.19 -44.23 2.33
CA PHE A 203 -40.12 -44.68 1.33
C PHE A 203 -40.87 -45.89 1.86
#